data_d0b4dd6f44c9a18498b0bd72e9f5a310
#
_entry.id   d0b4dd6f44c9a18498b0bd72e9f5a310
#
_cell.length_a   1.000
_cell.length_b   1.000
_cell.length_c   1.000
_cell.angle_alpha   90.00
_cell.angle_beta   90.00
_cell.angle_gamma   90.00
#
_symmetry.space_group_name_H-M   'P 1'
#
loop_
_entity.id
_entity.type
_entity.pdbx_description
1 polymer ?
#
loop_
_entity_poly.entity_id
_entity_poly.type
_entity_poly.pdbx_seq_one_letter_code
_entity_poly.pdbx_strand_id
1 'polypeptide(L)' 'MAEFADLPVGFSLMLAQRPAAMRRFAALSPEARADVVARARSARSREAMQALADRLSRMDGP' A
#
# COMPACT_ATOMS: atom_id res chain seq x y z
N MET A 1 2.97 11.49 9.40
CA MET A 1 3.72 10.26 9.42
C MET A 1 4.47 10.09 8.14
N ALA A 2 5.71 9.75 8.27
CA ALA A 2 6.60 9.70 7.10
C ALA A 2 6.15 8.70 6.06
N GLU A 3 5.66 7.54 6.52
CA GLU A 3 5.29 6.50 5.57
C GLU A 3 4.19 6.94 4.62
N PHE A 4 3.19 7.65 5.14
CA PHE A 4 2.09 8.09 4.29
C PHE A 4 2.53 9.24 3.40
N ALA A 5 3.38 10.11 3.90
CA ALA A 5 3.87 11.23 3.11
C ALA A 5 4.74 10.75 1.95
N ASP A 6 5.42 9.60 2.12
CA ASP A 6 6.30 9.08 1.09
C ASP A 6 5.59 8.28 0.02
N LEU A 7 4.31 7.98 0.20
CA LEU A 7 3.58 7.18 -0.78
C LEU A 7 3.34 7.96 -2.05
N PRO A 8 3.43 7.31 -3.22
CA PRO A 8 2.98 7.96 -4.45
C PRO A 8 1.51 8.34 -4.34
N VAL A 9 1.16 9.46 -4.95
CA VAL A 9 -0.21 9.97 -4.88
C VAL A 9 -1.21 8.93 -5.37
N GLY A 10 -0.90 8.26 -6.48
CA GLY A 10 -1.81 7.26 -7.02
C GLY A 10 -2.07 6.12 -6.06
N PHE A 11 -1.03 5.67 -5.36
CA PHE A 11 -1.20 4.58 -4.42
C PHE A 11 -1.96 5.04 -3.18
N SER A 12 -1.70 6.27 -2.73
CA SER A 12 -2.44 6.83 -1.59
C SER A 12 -3.93 6.88 -1.89
N LEU A 13 -4.28 7.29 -3.11
CA LEU A 13 -5.68 7.35 -3.50
C LEU A 13 -6.30 5.96 -3.54
N MET A 14 -5.55 4.98 -4.01
CA MET A 14 -6.06 3.62 -4.04
C MET A 14 -6.32 3.09 -2.64
N LEU A 15 -5.43 3.38 -1.70
CA LEU A 15 -5.64 2.96 -0.33
C LEU A 15 -6.86 3.65 0.26
N ALA A 16 -7.06 4.92 -0.06
CA ALA A 16 -8.22 5.66 0.44
C ALA A 16 -9.53 5.05 -0.04
N GLN A 17 -9.52 4.44 -1.23
CA GLN A 17 -10.70 3.82 -1.79
C GLN A 17 -10.86 2.36 -1.37
N ARG A 18 -9.92 1.83 -0.64
CA ARG A 18 -9.93 0.42 -0.24
C ARG A 18 -9.70 0.33 1.26
N PRO A 19 -10.77 0.42 2.05
CA PRO A 19 -10.60 0.44 3.52
C PRO A 19 -9.84 -0.77 4.06
N ALA A 20 -10.04 -1.94 3.49
CA ALA A 20 -9.34 -3.12 3.96
C ALA A 20 -7.84 -2.99 3.71
N ALA A 21 -7.45 -2.49 2.53
CA ALA A 21 -6.04 -2.31 2.22
C ALA A 21 -5.42 -1.25 3.13
N MET A 22 -6.14 -0.18 3.38
CA MET A 22 -5.66 0.88 4.25
C MET A 22 -5.42 0.36 5.66
N ARG A 23 -6.37 -0.42 6.19
CA ARG A 23 -6.20 -0.98 7.53
C ARG A 23 -5.02 -1.93 7.59
N ARG A 24 -4.85 -2.75 6.55
CA ARG A 24 -3.72 -3.66 6.52
C ARG A 24 -2.40 -2.91 6.48
N PHE A 25 -2.36 -1.87 5.66
CA PHE A 25 -1.14 -1.06 5.57
C PHE A 25 -0.80 -0.45 6.93
N ALA A 26 -1.80 0.11 7.59
CA ALA A 26 -1.59 0.74 8.89
C ALA A 26 -1.15 -0.26 9.95
N ALA A 27 -1.56 -1.51 9.80
CA ALA A 27 -1.23 -2.55 10.78
C ALA A 27 0.13 -3.17 10.54
N LEU A 28 0.77 -2.90 9.42
CA LEU A 28 2.07 -3.48 9.12
C LEU A 28 3.14 -2.92 10.05
N SER A 29 4.18 -3.71 10.26
CA SER A 29 5.35 -3.20 10.97
C SER A 29 5.99 -2.08 10.16
N PRO A 30 6.82 -1.25 10.81
CA PRO A 30 7.52 -0.20 10.05
C PRO A 30 8.35 -0.75 8.89
N GLU A 31 8.97 -1.90 9.08
CA GLU A 31 9.77 -2.50 8.02
C GLU A 31 8.90 -2.96 6.85
N ALA A 32 7.76 -3.57 7.17
CA ALA A 32 6.86 -4.04 6.13
C ALA A 32 6.24 -2.86 5.40
N ARG A 33 5.92 -1.78 6.11
CA ARG A 33 5.40 -0.59 5.46
C ARG A 33 6.42 0.01 4.52
N ALA A 34 7.68 0.07 4.94
CA ALA A 34 8.73 0.59 4.08
C ALA A 34 8.87 -0.24 2.81
N ASP A 35 8.72 -1.55 2.92
CA ASP A 35 8.78 -2.43 1.77
C ASP A 35 7.64 -2.14 0.80
N VAL A 36 6.43 -1.95 1.32
CA VAL A 36 5.29 -1.62 0.48
C VAL A 36 5.50 -0.27 -0.21
N VAL A 37 6.01 0.71 0.51
CA VAL A 37 6.28 2.02 -0.08
C VAL A 37 7.28 1.89 -1.22
N ALA A 38 8.34 1.10 -1.01
CA ALA A 38 9.33 0.91 -2.06
C ALA A 38 8.73 0.26 -3.29
N ARG A 39 7.87 -0.74 -3.08
CA ARG A 39 7.20 -1.39 -4.21
C ARG A 39 6.27 -0.44 -4.93
N ALA A 40 5.55 0.39 -4.18
CA ALA A 40 4.65 1.36 -4.80
C ALA A 40 5.42 2.36 -5.64
N ARG A 41 6.59 2.78 -5.16
CA ARG A 41 7.41 3.71 -5.93
C ARG A 41 7.96 3.08 -7.20
N SER A 42 8.18 1.78 -7.17
CA SER A 42 8.69 1.07 -8.35
C SER A 42 7.59 0.73 -9.33
N ALA A 43 6.34 0.82 -8.94
CA ALA A 43 5.24 0.48 -9.82
C ALA A 43 5.14 1.51 -10.93
N ARG A 44 5.15 1.04 -12.18
CA ARG A 44 5.16 1.94 -13.31
C ARG A 44 3.83 2.05 -14.01
N SER A 45 2.82 1.38 -13.52
CA SER A 45 1.51 1.43 -14.13
C SER A 45 0.46 1.40 -13.06
N ARG A 46 -0.74 1.85 -13.44
CA ARG A 46 -1.86 1.77 -12.53
C ARG A 46 -2.16 0.33 -12.17
N GLU A 47 -2.02 -0.57 -13.13
CA GLU A 47 -2.28 -1.98 -12.88
C GLU A 47 -1.34 -2.55 -11.84
N ALA A 48 -0.08 -2.16 -11.89
CA ALA A 48 0.89 -2.61 -10.91
C ALA A 48 0.53 -2.11 -9.52
N MET A 49 0.09 -0.86 -9.42
CA MET A 49 -0.34 -0.32 -8.14
C MET A 49 -1.61 -0.99 -7.63
N GLN A 50 -2.54 -1.28 -8.54
CA GLN A 50 -3.76 -1.99 -8.14
C GLN A 50 -3.44 -3.39 -7.63
N ALA A 51 -2.51 -4.06 -8.29
CA ALA A 51 -2.11 -5.39 -7.84
C ALA A 51 -1.51 -5.33 -6.43
N LEU A 52 -0.72 -4.31 -6.16
CA LEU A 52 -0.14 -4.14 -4.83
C LEU A 52 -1.22 -3.90 -3.79
N ALA A 53 -2.18 -3.03 -4.10
CA ALA A 53 -3.28 -2.75 -3.18
C ALA A 53 -4.15 -3.98 -2.97
N ASP A 54 -4.37 -4.77 -4.02
CA ASP A 54 -5.13 -6.01 -3.90
C ASP A 54 -4.41 -6.99 -2.98
N ARG A 55 -3.11 -7.09 -3.09
CA ARG A 55 -2.36 -7.98 -2.22
C ARG A 55 -2.50 -7.57 -0.76
N LEU A 56 -2.47 -6.28 -0.50
CA LEU A 56 -2.68 -5.80 0.86
C LEU A 56 -4.05 -6.19 1.37
N SER A 57 -5.09 -6.03 0.54
CA SER A 57 -6.45 -6.39 0.94
C SER A 57 -6.57 -7.85 1.28
N ARG A 58 -5.78 -8.70 0.63
CA ARG A 58 -5.83 -10.14 0.84
C ARG A 58 -4.89 -10.67 1.89
N MET A 59 -4.03 -9.81 2.40
CA MET A 59 -3.10 -10.23 3.43
C MET A 59 -3.85 -10.34 4.73
N ASP A 60 -4.67 -11.31 4.79
CA ASP A 60 -5.42 -11.48 5.96
C ASP A 60 -4.69 -12.32 6.85
N GLY A 61 -4.11 -12.12 7.62
CA GLY A 61 -3.53 -13.07 8.49
C GLY A 61 -4.46 -14.20 8.70
N PRO A 62 -4.07 -15.23 9.16
CA PRO A 62 -4.88 -16.40 9.45
C PRO A 62 -5.95 -16.11 10.48
#